data_ceb43663d6309a0f2da431e46bde2ca9
#
_entry.id   ceb43663d6309a0f2da431e46bde2ca9
#
_cell.length_a   1.000
_cell.length_b   1.000
_cell.length_c   1.000
_cell.angle_alpha   90.00
_cell.angle_beta   90.00
_cell.angle_gamma   90.00
#
_symmetry.space_group_name_H-M   'P 1'
#
loop_
_entity.id
_entity.type
_entity.pdbx_description
1 polymer ?
#
loop_
_entity_poly.entity_id
_entity_poly.type
_entity_poly.pdbx_seq_one_letter_code
_entity_poly.pdbx_strand_id
1 'polypeptide(L)'
;MKRLNNLYYSKRIKELLAELQTAGTTLVVAPMGYGKTLAVQYFLQEQERCGKKVLRQSIYGAGAEAFWQGVCHSWQNTELGAALLQQSLPADANAKTLVLELFRQLLPQEPVYWFIDDLHLLESSEAIDFLFALSKAGFADLHLLLVSRGQIFDGSRLLELGRKVFCLDKHDLALQRDELAEYSSRCGLQLTTQQLDALHETCEGWFSVTYLNFLNYDRYQRFCLDTGSVYEMIANVLLRPLPSEQQRLLLLMGQPEEFTPEQVAYAYGISCRESVSRLLECNAFIIRLANGRLRCHHMLKQATRHAFGLLPEAEQQMYFRRLGQWYAQQREYEEALDWLYRGRDFDGLL
;
A
#
# COMPACT_ATOMS: atom_id res chain seq x y z
N MET A 1 15.09 -16.16 24.58
CA MET A 1 14.89 -15.44 23.33
C MET A 1 14.86 -13.94 23.62
N LYS A 2 15.86 -13.19 23.15
CA LYS A 2 15.76 -11.72 23.13
C LYS A 2 14.59 -11.40 22.19
N ARG A 3 13.61 -10.62 22.66
CA ARG A 3 12.57 -10.09 21.77
C ARG A 3 13.28 -9.15 20.80
N LEU A 4 13.32 -9.51 19.52
CA LEU A 4 13.77 -8.59 18.50
C LEU A 4 12.87 -7.36 18.57
N ASN A 5 13.47 -6.18 18.55
CA ASN A 5 12.70 -4.95 18.55
C ASN A 5 12.05 -4.79 17.16
N ASN A 6 10.74 -4.93 17.10
CA ASN A 6 9.95 -4.76 15.88
C ASN A 6 9.69 -3.28 15.54
N LEU A 7 10.17 -2.34 16.37
CA LEU A 7 10.02 -0.90 16.17
C LEU A 7 11.40 -0.29 15.96
N TYR A 8 11.67 0.09 14.74
CA TYR A 8 12.89 0.81 14.37
C TYR A 8 12.54 2.02 13.52
N TYR A 9 13.01 3.16 13.93
CA TYR A 9 12.91 4.41 13.20
C TYR A 9 14.32 4.98 13.08
N SER A 10 14.81 5.06 11.86
CA SER A 10 16.11 5.67 11.56
C SER A 10 16.06 7.18 11.82
N LYS A 11 17.27 7.80 11.86
CA LYS A 11 17.37 9.25 11.97
C LYS A 11 16.66 9.94 10.80
N ARG A 12 16.87 9.45 9.58
CA ARG A 12 16.24 9.97 8.36
C ARG A 12 14.70 9.92 8.45
N ILE A 13 14.14 8.78 8.86
CA ILE A 13 12.68 8.66 9.04
C ILE A 13 12.16 9.66 10.08
N LYS A 14 12.87 9.84 11.19
CA LYS A 14 12.48 10.82 12.21
C LYS A 14 12.52 12.26 11.70
N GLU A 15 13.52 12.60 10.90
CA GLU A 15 13.64 13.91 10.26
C GLU A 15 12.50 14.13 9.26
N LEU A 16 12.17 13.14 8.42
CA LEU A 16 11.02 13.20 7.52
C LEU A 16 9.70 13.35 8.28
N LEU A 17 9.52 12.63 9.38
CA LEU A 17 8.32 12.74 10.20
C LEU A 17 8.19 14.10 10.90
N ALA A 18 9.30 14.80 11.15
CA ALA A 18 9.26 16.15 11.73
C ALA A 18 8.58 17.17 10.78
N GLU A 19 8.67 16.97 9.45
CA GLU A 19 8.00 17.83 8.47
C GLU A 19 6.47 17.79 8.58
N LEU A 20 5.90 16.73 9.16
CA LEU A 20 4.46 16.60 9.40
C LEU A 20 3.92 17.70 10.34
N GLN A 21 4.79 18.31 11.14
CA GLN A 21 4.37 19.40 12.04
C GLN A 21 3.97 20.67 11.29
N THR A 22 4.55 20.89 10.13
CA THR A 22 4.34 22.11 9.33
C THR A 22 3.32 21.92 8.20
N ALA A 23 3.03 20.67 7.84
CA ALA A 23 2.12 20.35 6.76
C ALA A 23 0.66 20.41 7.22
N GLY A 24 -0.20 21.15 6.50
CA GLY A 24 -1.65 21.16 6.76
C GLY A 24 -2.27 19.79 6.38
N THR A 25 -1.81 19.17 5.32
CA THR A 25 -2.21 17.81 4.93
C THR A 25 -0.97 16.98 4.60
N THR A 26 -0.90 15.78 5.16
CA THR A 26 0.11 14.79 4.84
C THR A 26 -0.55 13.56 4.22
N LEU A 27 -0.06 13.13 3.08
CA LEU A 27 -0.42 11.87 2.44
C LEU A 27 0.69 10.87 2.66
N VAL A 28 0.40 9.75 3.33
CA VAL A 28 1.34 8.66 3.50
C VAL A 28 0.86 7.48 2.65
N VAL A 29 1.44 7.36 1.47
CA VAL A 29 1.02 6.38 0.47
C VAL A 29 2.16 5.40 0.23
N ALA A 30 2.06 4.27 0.85
CA ALA A 30 2.98 3.17 0.61
C ALA A 30 2.26 1.85 0.81
N PRO A 31 2.78 0.81 0.23
CA PRO A 31 2.22 -0.51 0.32
C PRO A 31 2.18 -1.08 1.74
N MET A 32 1.48 -2.23 1.90
CA MET A 32 1.48 -2.96 3.17
C MET A 32 2.92 -3.33 3.59
N GLY A 33 3.23 -3.24 4.89
CA GLY A 33 4.51 -3.68 5.44
C GLY A 33 5.67 -2.67 5.36
N TYR A 34 5.48 -1.49 4.77
CA TYR A 34 6.45 -0.39 4.81
C TYR A 34 6.42 0.44 6.09
N GLY A 35 5.58 0.07 7.05
CA GLY A 35 5.54 0.73 8.35
C GLY A 35 4.78 2.06 8.40
N LYS A 36 3.97 2.41 7.39
CA LYS A 36 3.19 3.67 7.34
C LYS A 36 2.50 4.02 8.65
N THR A 37 1.59 3.16 9.06
CA THR A 37 0.79 3.34 10.28
C THR A 37 1.67 3.50 11.51
N LEU A 38 2.72 2.68 11.63
CA LEU A 38 3.65 2.75 12.76
C LEU A 38 4.45 4.05 12.75
N ALA A 39 4.92 4.51 11.59
CA ALA A 39 5.66 5.76 11.45
C ALA A 39 4.80 6.96 11.87
N VAL A 40 3.56 7.04 11.36
CA VAL A 40 2.62 8.09 11.75
C VAL A 40 2.25 8.00 13.23
N GLN A 41 2.00 6.80 13.75
CA GLN A 41 1.70 6.62 15.19
C GLN A 41 2.86 7.04 16.08
N TYR A 42 4.12 6.76 15.68
CA TYR A 42 5.30 7.25 16.40
C TYR A 42 5.30 8.79 16.47
N PHE A 43 5.09 9.45 15.34
CA PHE A 43 4.98 10.91 15.29
C PHE A 43 3.86 11.43 16.21
N LEU A 44 2.67 10.83 16.11
CA LEU A 44 1.51 11.25 16.90
C LEU A 44 1.72 11.07 18.41
N GLN A 45 2.40 10.01 18.83
CA GLN A 45 2.76 9.81 20.24
C GLN A 45 3.66 10.92 20.77
N GLU A 46 4.59 11.42 19.96
CA GLU A 46 5.41 12.58 20.33
C GLU A 46 4.57 13.85 20.43
N GLN A 47 3.59 14.06 19.52
CA GLN A 47 2.69 15.22 19.61
C GLN A 47 1.81 15.15 20.85
N GLU A 48 1.28 13.99 21.21
CA GLU A 48 0.50 13.78 22.45
C GLU A 48 1.33 14.04 23.71
N ARG A 49 2.60 13.62 23.73
CA ARG A 49 3.54 13.94 24.83
C ARG A 49 3.78 15.45 24.97
N CYS A 50 3.70 16.17 23.87
CA CYS A 50 3.78 17.64 23.85
C CYS A 50 2.42 18.31 24.17
N GLY A 51 1.40 17.55 24.59
CA GLY A 51 0.08 18.06 24.95
C GLY A 51 -0.81 18.43 23.77
N LYS A 52 -0.46 18.03 22.54
CA LYS A 52 -1.26 18.30 21.34
C LYS A 52 -2.45 17.35 21.23
N LYS A 53 -3.54 17.83 20.67
CA LYS A 53 -4.74 17.02 20.45
C LYS A 53 -4.58 16.13 19.23
N VAL A 54 -4.79 14.83 19.43
CA VAL A 54 -4.73 13.83 18.36
C VAL A 54 -6.07 13.11 18.26
N LEU A 55 -6.64 13.11 17.06
CA LEU A 55 -7.85 12.38 16.70
C LEU A 55 -7.47 11.21 15.78
N ARG A 56 -8.12 10.07 15.98
CA ARG A 56 -7.83 8.85 15.20
C ARG A 56 -9.11 8.28 14.63
N GLN A 57 -9.05 7.97 13.34
CA GLN A 57 -10.10 7.27 12.62
C GLN A 57 -9.47 6.16 11.79
N SER A 58 -10.02 4.96 11.87
CA SER A 58 -9.68 3.85 10.97
C SER A 58 -10.87 3.54 10.09
N ILE A 59 -10.61 3.27 8.82
CA ILE A 59 -11.67 2.92 7.87
C ILE A 59 -11.88 1.41 7.93
N TYR A 60 -13.09 0.98 8.26
CA TYR A 60 -13.48 -0.44 8.35
C TYR A 60 -14.50 -0.86 7.31
N GLY A 61 -15.05 0.10 6.55
CA GLY A 61 -16.08 -0.13 5.54
C GLY A 61 -15.99 0.84 4.38
N ALA A 62 -16.46 0.41 3.22
CA ALA A 62 -16.35 1.13 1.96
C ALA A 62 -17.32 2.32 1.83
N GLY A 63 -18.39 2.36 2.64
CA GLY A 63 -19.52 3.27 2.46
C GLY A 63 -19.34 4.66 3.03
N ALA A 64 -20.01 5.63 2.40
CA ALA A 64 -20.03 7.04 2.79
C ALA A 64 -20.56 7.27 4.22
N GLU A 65 -21.60 6.56 4.60
CA GLU A 65 -22.22 6.70 5.93
C GLU A 65 -21.30 6.23 7.05
N ALA A 66 -20.66 5.07 6.89
CA ALA A 66 -19.71 4.54 7.86
C ALA A 66 -18.51 5.48 8.04
N PHE A 67 -18.03 6.07 6.93
CA PHE A 67 -16.99 7.09 6.98
C PHE A 67 -17.44 8.30 7.79
N TRP A 68 -18.66 8.83 7.52
CA TRP A 68 -19.17 10.02 8.19
C TRP A 68 -19.41 9.80 9.69
N GLN A 69 -19.93 8.64 10.06
CA GLN A 69 -20.05 8.25 11.46
C GLN A 69 -18.68 8.24 12.17
N GLY A 70 -17.65 7.75 11.49
CA GLY A 70 -16.27 7.79 11.96
C GLY A 70 -15.75 9.24 12.16
N VAL A 71 -16.07 10.14 11.24
CA VAL A 71 -15.78 11.58 11.39
C VAL A 71 -16.43 12.14 12.64
N CYS A 72 -17.75 11.98 12.78
CA CYS A 72 -18.50 12.46 13.94
C CYS A 72 -17.97 11.87 15.26
N HIS A 73 -17.65 10.58 15.27
CA HIS A 73 -17.09 9.92 16.43
C HIS A 73 -15.71 10.48 16.82
N SER A 74 -14.85 10.72 15.84
CA SER A 74 -13.50 11.27 16.08
C SER A 74 -13.56 12.65 16.75
N TRP A 75 -14.57 13.45 16.42
CA TRP A 75 -14.77 14.81 16.94
C TRP A 75 -15.78 14.91 18.10
N GLN A 76 -16.35 13.78 18.57
CA GLN A 76 -17.49 13.72 19.50
C GLN A 76 -17.35 14.58 20.78
N ASN A 77 -16.14 14.81 21.28
CA ASN A 77 -15.86 15.58 22.49
C ASN A 77 -15.52 17.06 22.20
N THR A 78 -16.06 17.62 21.12
CA THR A 78 -15.82 18.99 20.71
C THR A 78 -17.13 19.65 20.28
N GLU A 79 -17.18 20.98 20.28
CA GLU A 79 -18.31 21.73 19.73
C GLU A 79 -18.50 21.44 18.25
N LEU A 80 -17.39 21.32 17.51
CA LEU A 80 -17.42 20.90 16.10
C LEU A 80 -18.09 19.53 15.94
N GLY A 81 -17.77 18.55 16.76
CA GLY A 81 -18.39 17.22 16.72
C GLY A 81 -19.89 17.24 16.96
N ALA A 82 -20.35 18.06 17.90
CA ALA A 82 -21.79 18.26 18.15
C ALA A 82 -22.51 18.87 16.93
N ALA A 83 -21.86 19.80 16.23
CA ALA A 83 -22.39 20.40 15.01
C ALA A 83 -22.37 19.40 13.83
N LEU A 84 -21.31 18.61 13.67
CA LEU A 84 -21.18 17.58 12.61
C LEU A 84 -22.21 16.47 12.74
N LEU A 85 -22.61 16.10 13.96
CA LEU A 85 -23.68 15.10 14.19
C LEU A 85 -25.05 15.53 13.65
N GLN A 86 -25.28 16.83 13.42
CA GLN A 86 -26.50 17.35 12.82
C GLN A 86 -26.43 17.41 11.28
N GLN A 87 -25.30 17.00 10.71
CA GLN A 87 -25.07 17.01 9.27
C GLN A 87 -24.91 15.57 8.74
N SER A 88 -25.18 15.38 7.48
CA SER A 88 -24.76 14.20 6.71
C SER A 88 -23.44 14.47 5.99
N LEU A 89 -22.82 13.42 5.45
CA LEU A 89 -21.67 13.59 4.57
C LEU A 89 -22.01 14.55 3.43
N PRO A 90 -21.23 15.63 3.24
CA PRO A 90 -21.56 16.65 2.25
C PRO A 90 -21.32 16.16 0.82
N ALA A 91 -22.40 15.88 0.09
CA ALA A 91 -22.35 15.37 -1.28
C ALA A 91 -22.21 16.49 -2.33
N ASP A 92 -22.85 17.66 -2.13
CA ASP A 92 -22.81 18.77 -3.05
C ASP A 92 -21.94 19.94 -2.57
N ALA A 93 -21.76 20.94 -3.43
CA ALA A 93 -20.91 22.11 -3.15
C ALA A 93 -21.43 22.96 -1.99
N ASN A 94 -22.76 23.09 -1.84
CA ASN A 94 -23.34 23.92 -0.77
C ASN A 94 -23.17 23.23 0.59
N ALA A 95 -23.44 21.94 0.66
CA ALA A 95 -23.22 21.12 1.85
C ALA A 95 -21.74 21.12 2.26
N LYS A 96 -20.81 20.99 1.28
CA LYS A 96 -19.36 21.09 1.53
C LYS A 96 -19.00 22.45 2.11
N THR A 97 -19.52 23.53 1.54
CA THR A 97 -19.27 24.89 2.04
C THR A 97 -19.77 25.07 3.47
N LEU A 98 -20.97 24.58 3.77
CA LEU A 98 -21.53 24.63 5.12
C LEU A 98 -20.64 23.89 6.13
N VAL A 99 -20.26 22.66 5.82
CA VAL A 99 -19.41 21.86 6.73
C VAL A 99 -18.02 22.50 6.89
N LEU A 100 -17.42 23.02 5.84
CA LEU A 100 -16.14 23.74 5.94
C LEU A 100 -16.25 25.01 6.80
N GLU A 101 -17.41 25.68 6.76
CA GLU A 101 -17.64 26.83 7.63
C GLU A 101 -17.76 26.43 9.11
N LEU A 102 -18.38 25.26 9.40
CA LEU A 102 -18.36 24.71 10.77
C LEU A 102 -16.93 24.44 11.25
N PHE A 103 -16.08 23.87 10.41
CA PHE A 103 -14.66 23.71 10.74
C PHE A 103 -14.00 25.06 11.00
N ARG A 104 -14.25 26.09 10.18
CA ARG A 104 -13.65 27.39 10.35
C ARG A 104 -14.05 28.08 11.66
N GLN A 105 -15.31 27.91 12.09
CA GLN A 105 -15.85 28.54 13.27
C GLN A 105 -15.57 27.78 14.57
N LEU A 106 -15.57 26.44 14.52
CA LEU A 106 -15.60 25.61 15.72
C LEU A 106 -14.31 24.76 15.89
N LEU A 107 -13.34 24.89 14.98
CA LEU A 107 -12.06 24.23 15.17
C LEU A 107 -11.35 24.82 16.41
N PRO A 108 -10.77 23.98 17.29
CA PRO A 108 -9.97 24.50 18.40
C PRO A 108 -8.83 25.42 17.91
N GLN A 109 -8.50 26.43 18.67
CA GLN A 109 -7.39 27.36 18.37
C GLN A 109 -6.00 26.77 18.71
N GLU A 110 -5.95 25.48 18.96
CA GLU A 110 -4.74 24.73 19.20
C GLU A 110 -4.57 23.66 18.10
N PRO A 111 -3.34 23.35 17.68
CA PRO A 111 -3.11 22.35 16.65
C PRO A 111 -3.74 20.99 16.96
N VAL A 112 -4.57 20.51 16.05
CA VAL A 112 -5.22 19.20 16.08
C VAL A 112 -4.65 18.34 14.97
N TYR A 113 -4.14 17.18 15.34
CA TYR A 113 -3.69 16.15 14.38
C TYR A 113 -4.81 15.15 14.18
N TRP A 114 -5.37 15.11 12.96
CA TRP A 114 -6.42 14.14 12.63
C TRP A 114 -5.87 13.06 11.70
N PHE A 115 -5.68 11.90 12.28
CA PHE A 115 -5.14 10.72 11.61
C PHE A 115 -6.27 9.83 11.10
N ILE A 116 -6.27 9.57 9.79
CA ILE A 116 -7.22 8.68 9.12
C ILE A 116 -6.43 7.57 8.44
N ASP A 117 -6.59 6.34 8.94
CA ASP A 117 -5.87 5.17 8.45
C ASP A 117 -6.73 4.29 7.55
N ASP A 118 -6.06 3.47 6.74
CA ASP A 118 -6.65 2.50 5.83
C ASP A 118 -7.62 3.09 4.79
N LEU A 119 -7.37 4.32 4.34
CA LEU A 119 -8.21 5.01 3.35
C LEU A 119 -8.38 4.24 2.03
N HIS A 120 -7.53 3.27 1.73
CA HIS A 120 -7.69 2.40 0.57
C HIS A 120 -8.94 1.48 0.65
N LEU A 121 -9.59 1.37 1.81
CA LEU A 121 -10.85 0.64 2.00
C LEU A 121 -12.08 1.50 1.71
N LEU A 122 -11.91 2.81 1.53
CA LEU A 122 -12.99 3.75 1.27
C LEU A 122 -13.28 3.79 -0.23
N GLU A 123 -14.51 3.43 -0.62
CA GLU A 123 -14.96 3.44 -2.01
C GLU A 123 -15.85 4.64 -2.36
N SER A 124 -16.21 5.47 -1.38
CA SER A 124 -17.07 6.64 -1.59
C SER A 124 -16.30 7.82 -2.19
N SER A 125 -16.71 8.22 -3.39
CA SER A 125 -16.19 9.43 -4.05
C SER A 125 -16.52 10.70 -3.27
N GLU A 126 -17.70 10.77 -2.64
CA GLU A 126 -18.13 11.91 -1.84
C GLU A 126 -17.23 12.11 -0.62
N ALA A 127 -16.82 11.01 0.03
CA ALA A 127 -15.91 11.04 1.17
C ALA A 127 -14.50 11.49 0.77
N ILE A 128 -14.00 11.02 -0.37
CA ILE A 128 -12.71 11.49 -0.94
C ILE A 128 -12.81 12.96 -1.32
N ASP A 129 -13.91 13.41 -1.92
CA ASP A 129 -14.16 14.81 -2.25
C ASP A 129 -14.21 15.71 -1.02
N PHE A 130 -14.79 15.22 0.06
CA PHE A 130 -14.80 15.93 1.33
C PHE A 130 -13.39 16.09 1.92
N LEU A 131 -12.60 15.01 1.94
CA LEU A 131 -11.20 15.06 2.38
C LEU A 131 -10.35 15.98 1.51
N PHE A 132 -10.59 15.99 0.20
CA PHE A 132 -9.95 16.92 -0.71
C PHE A 132 -10.34 18.36 -0.41
N ALA A 133 -11.62 18.65 -0.17
CA ALA A 133 -12.10 19.98 0.16
C ALA A 133 -11.51 20.50 1.49
N LEU A 134 -11.39 19.65 2.51
CA LEU A 134 -10.70 19.98 3.77
C LEU A 134 -9.22 20.29 3.54
N SER A 135 -8.52 19.47 2.76
CA SER A 135 -7.11 19.68 2.42
C SER A 135 -6.90 20.99 1.67
N LYS A 136 -7.81 21.33 0.75
CA LYS A 136 -7.77 22.55 -0.03
C LYS A 136 -8.06 23.79 0.82
N ALA A 137 -8.99 23.69 1.77
CA ALA A 137 -9.32 24.77 2.69
C ALA A 137 -8.11 25.21 3.53
N GLY A 138 -7.27 24.26 3.97
CA GLY A 138 -5.98 24.54 4.60
C GLY A 138 -6.14 25.30 5.92
N PHE A 139 -6.83 24.72 6.88
CA PHE A 139 -6.98 25.29 8.22
C PHE A 139 -5.65 25.29 8.97
N ALA A 140 -5.29 26.40 9.58
CA ALA A 140 -3.98 26.58 10.22
C ALA A 140 -3.76 25.63 11.41
N ASP A 141 -4.83 25.32 12.14
CA ASP A 141 -4.78 24.47 13.34
C ASP A 141 -5.25 23.03 13.08
N LEU A 142 -5.41 22.61 11.82
CA LEU A 142 -5.77 21.25 11.45
C LEU A 142 -4.68 20.61 10.60
N HIS A 143 -4.07 19.56 11.14
CA HIS A 143 -3.13 18.70 10.44
C HIS A 143 -3.80 17.38 10.07
N LEU A 144 -4.13 17.21 8.79
CA LEU A 144 -4.69 15.97 8.26
C LEU A 144 -3.58 14.97 7.94
N LEU A 145 -3.64 13.80 8.51
CA LEU A 145 -2.70 12.71 8.26
C LEU A 145 -3.46 11.55 7.61
N LEU A 146 -3.39 11.48 6.29
CA LEU A 146 -4.14 10.54 5.46
C LEU A 146 -3.24 9.38 5.04
N VAL A 147 -3.56 8.17 5.51
CA VAL A 147 -2.75 6.97 5.27
C VAL A 147 -3.50 5.99 4.40
N SER A 148 -2.83 5.53 3.33
CA SER A 148 -3.41 4.64 2.34
C SER A 148 -2.38 3.66 1.77
N ARG A 149 -2.85 2.58 1.15
CA ARG A 149 -1.98 1.69 0.34
C ARG A 149 -1.88 2.16 -1.11
N GLY A 150 -2.89 2.83 -1.61
CA GLY A 150 -2.95 3.39 -2.96
C GLY A 150 -3.15 4.89 -2.92
N GLN A 151 -3.08 5.53 -4.07
CA GLN A 151 -3.23 6.95 -4.24
C GLN A 151 -4.64 7.41 -3.84
N ILE A 152 -4.73 8.42 -2.96
CA ILE A 152 -5.99 8.95 -2.44
C ILE A 152 -6.55 10.02 -3.39
N PHE A 153 -5.66 10.90 -3.85
CA PHE A 153 -5.98 11.98 -4.78
C PHE A 153 -5.28 11.72 -6.11
N ASP A 154 -5.95 11.98 -7.20
CA ASP A 154 -5.34 11.91 -8.53
C ASP A 154 -4.32 13.04 -8.76
N GLY A 155 -3.56 12.94 -9.84
CA GLY A 155 -2.49 13.90 -10.16
C GLY A 155 -3.00 15.34 -10.30
N SER A 156 -4.22 15.56 -10.81
CA SER A 156 -4.80 16.88 -10.97
C SER A 156 -5.13 17.51 -9.63
N ARG A 157 -5.71 16.74 -8.71
CA ARG A 157 -5.98 17.19 -7.34
C ARG A 157 -4.70 17.49 -6.56
N LEU A 158 -3.67 16.67 -6.72
CA LEU A 158 -2.37 16.92 -6.10
C LEU A 158 -1.72 18.21 -6.60
N LEU A 159 -1.80 18.48 -7.91
CA LEU A 159 -1.34 19.74 -8.49
C LEU A 159 -2.12 20.96 -7.95
N GLU A 160 -3.44 20.82 -7.78
CA GLU A 160 -4.29 21.87 -7.23
C GLU A 160 -3.96 22.17 -5.74
N LEU A 161 -3.63 21.15 -4.95
CA LEU A 161 -3.20 21.32 -3.57
C LEU A 161 -1.79 21.93 -3.46
N GLY A 162 -0.93 21.63 -4.41
CA GLY A 162 0.42 22.19 -4.50
C GLY A 162 1.24 22.00 -3.22
N ARG A 163 1.83 23.08 -2.70
CA ARG A 163 2.69 23.04 -1.50
C ARG A 163 1.95 22.85 -0.18
N LYS A 164 0.62 22.81 -0.18
CA LYS A 164 -0.18 22.58 1.02
C LYS A 164 -0.17 21.12 1.47
N VAL A 165 0.32 20.24 0.62
CA VAL A 165 0.37 18.78 0.87
C VAL A 165 1.80 18.30 0.92
N PHE A 166 2.12 17.59 1.98
CA PHE A 166 3.35 16.82 2.11
C PHE A 166 3.07 15.36 1.79
N CYS A 167 3.86 14.76 0.92
CA CYS A 167 3.69 13.37 0.50
C CYS A 167 4.86 12.52 0.98
N LEU A 168 4.57 11.43 1.65
CA LEU A 168 5.51 10.36 1.94
C LEU A 168 5.12 9.12 1.15
N ASP A 169 6.06 8.59 0.40
CA ASP A 169 5.85 7.40 -0.40
C ASP A 169 6.66 6.19 0.11
N LYS A 170 6.62 5.10 -0.64
CA LYS A 170 7.36 3.88 -0.31
C LYS A 170 8.88 4.08 -0.30
N HIS A 171 9.41 4.99 -1.10
CA HIS A 171 10.86 5.24 -1.19
C HIS A 171 11.35 6.02 0.05
N ASP A 172 10.50 6.90 0.56
CA ASP A 172 10.76 7.63 1.80
C ASP A 172 10.78 6.68 3.01
N LEU A 173 9.89 5.69 3.02
CA LEU A 173 9.73 4.75 4.13
C LEU A 173 10.62 3.50 4.01
N ALA A 174 11.16 3.21 2.84
CA ALA A 174 12.03 2.05 2.63
C ALA A 174 13.31 2.17 3.46
N LEU A 175 13.71 1.07 4.13
CA LEU A 175 14.99 0.98 4.83
C LEU A 175 16.14 1.06 3.83
N GLN A 176 17.03 2.00 4.04
CA GLN A 176 18.28 2.09 3.31
C GLN A 176 19.31 1.10 3.86
N ARG A 177 20.36 0.83 3.09
CA ARG A 177 21.37 -0.17 3.45
C ARG A 177 22.06 0.10 4.79
N ASP A 178 22.42 1.34 5.06
CA ASP A 178 23.04 1.77 6.32
C ASP A 178 22.05 1.68 7.50
N GLU A 179 20.78 2.02 7.27
CA GLU A 179 19.71 1.85 8.24
C GLU A 179 19.45 0.36 8.55
N LEU A 180 19.55 -0.52 7.54
CA LEU A 180 19.49 -1.96 7.72
C LEU A 180 20.63 -2.47 8.62
N ALA A 181 21.85 -1.97 8.41
CA ALA A 181 23.00 -2.29 9.26
C ALA A 181 22.79 -1.85 10.71
N GLU A 182 22.29 -0.63 10.92
CA GLU A 182 21.98 -0.13 12.25
C GLU A 182 20.85 -0.96 12.90
N TYR A 183 19.79 -1.26 12.15
CA TYR A 183 18.67 -2.05 12.64
C TYR A 183 19.10 -3.47 13.03
N SER A 184 19.92 -4.14 12.22
CA SER A 184 20.46 -5.47 12.53
C SER A 184 21.26 -5.45 13.83
N SER A 185 22.12 -4.44 14.00
CA SER A 185 22.92 -4.24 15.23
C SER A 185 22.04 -4.04 16.46
N ARG A 186 20.96 -3.24 16.36
CA ARG A 186 19.99 -3.03 17.47
C ARG A 186 19.23 -4.31 17.81
N CYS A 187 19.00 -5.18 16.83
CA CYS A 187 18.43 -6.50 17.05
C CYS A 187 19.45 -7.50 17.64
N GLY A 188 20.71 -7.10 17.80
CA GLY A 188 21.79 -7.95 18.30
C GLY A 188 22.31 -8.94 17.25
N LEU A 189 22.05 -8.68 15.97
CA LEU A 189 22.52 -9.49 14.86
C LEU A 189 23.83 -8.89 14.32
N GLN A 190 24.85 -9.73 14.20
CA GLN A 190 26.13 -9.36 13.58
C GLN A 190 26.16 -9.90 12.16
N LEU A 191 25.84 -9.05 11.19
CA LEU A 191 25.80 -9.41 9.78
C LEU A 191 27.09 -8.96 9.09
N THR A 192 27.59 -9.81 8.19
CA THR A 192 28.68 -9.43 7.30
C THR A 192 28.19 -8.44 6.25
N THR A 193 29.10 -7.71 5.62
CA THR A 193 28.78 -6.80 4.51
C THR A 193 28.02 -7.53 3.40
N GLN A 194 28.50 -8.73 3.04
CA GLN A 194 27.85 -9.56 2.01
C GLN A 194 26.41 -9.97 2.38
N GLN A 195 26.18 -10.30 3.65
CA GLN A 195 24.84 -10.63 4.14
C GLN A 195 23.90 -9.41 4.13
N LEU A 196 24.41 -8.23 4.50
CA LEU A 196 23.66 -6.98 4.46
C LEU A 196 23.28 -6.61 3.02
N ASP A 197 24.22 -6.75 2.08
CA ASP A 197 23.97 -6.46 0.67
C ASP A 197 22.90 -7.40 0.10
N ALA A 198 23.06 -8.70 0.29
CA ALA A 198 22.12 -9.71 -0.16
C ALA A 198 20.71 -9.50 0.46
N LEU A 199 20.64 -9.14 1.74
CA LEU A 199 19.39 -8.88 2.42
C LEU A 199 18.73 -7.59 1.93
N HIS A 200 19.49 -6.53 1.70
CA HIS A 200 18.99 -5.27 1.17
C HIS A 200 18.45 -5.43 -0.25
N GLU A 201 19.17 -6.12 -1.12
CA GLU A 201 18.71 -6.46 -2.47
C GLU A 201 17.43 -7.30 -2.46
N THR A 202 17.37 -8.29 -1.54
CA THR A 202 16.20 -9.18 -1.45
C THR A 202 14.98 -8.49 -0.89
N CYS A 203 15.14 -7.71 0.16
CA CYS A 203 14.03 -7.05 0.85
C CYS A 203 13.63 -5.72 0.21
N GLU A 204 14.47 -5.12 -0.65
CA GLU A 204 14.24 -3.81 -1.30
C GLU A 204 13.78 -2.72 -0.29
N GLY A 205 14.35 -2.76 0.91
CA GLY A 205 14.00 -1.84 2.00
C GLY A 205 12.65 -2.09 2.68
N TRP A 206 11.97 -3.18 2.36
CA TRP A 206 10.67 -3.50 2.93
C TRP A 206 10.80 -3.97 4.39
N PHE A 207 10.37 -3.14 5.31
CA PHE A 207 10.56 -3.33 6.74
C PHE A 207 10.04 -4.68 7.25
N SER A 208 8.82 -5.06 6.86
CA SER A 208 8.21 -6.31 7.34
C SER A 208 8.97 -7.55 6.89
N VAL A 209 9.48 -7.56 5.66
CA VAL A 209 10.29 -8.69 5.15
C VAL A 209 11.65 -8.73 5.80
N THR A 210 12.26 -7.57 6.02
CA THR A 210 13.52 -7.45 6.76
C THR A 210 13.36 -8.00 8.19
N TYR A 211 12.33 -7.59 8.90
CA TYR A 211 12.04 -8.07 10.25
C TYR A 211 11.85 -9.59 10.31
N LEU A 212 11.13 -10.16 9.35
CA LEU A 212 10.94 -11.60 9.28
C LEU A 212 12.22 -12.37 8.97
N ASN A 213 13.06 -11.80 8.09
CA ASN A 213 14.39 -12.35 7.85
C ASN A 213 15.25 -12.31 9.12
N PHE A 214 15.15 -11.27 9.92
CA PHE A 214 15.85 -11.20 11.21
C PHE A 214 15.34 -12.25 12.19
N LEU A 215 14.02 -12.47 12.28
CA LEU A 215 13.44 -13.54 13.10
C LEU A 215 13.92 -14.92 12.65
N ASN A 216 14.01 -15.12 11.34
CA ASN A 216 14.48 -16.38 10.79
C ASN A 216 15.96 -16.60 11.07
N TYR A 217 16.76 -15.55 10.93
CA TYR A 217 18.18 -15.60 11.23
C TYR A 217 18.46 -15.86 12.72
N ASP A 218 17.72 -15.21 13.62
CA ASP A 218 17.83 -15.44 15.08
C ASP A 218 17.57 -16.92 15.44
N ARG A 219 16.61 -17.55 14.75
CA ARG A 219 16.21 -18.94 15.02
C ARG A 219 17.10 -19.97 14.35
N TYR A 220 17.46 -19.75 13.10
CA TYR A 220 18.03 -20.77 12.22
C TYR A 220 19.39 -20.40 11.67
N GLN A 221 19.94 -19.23 12.02
CA GLN A 221 21.22 -18.68 11.56
C GLN A 221 21.32 -18.60 10.02
N ARG A 222 20.18 -18.40 9.36
CA ARG A 222 20.11 -18.26 7.91
C ARG A 222 19.00 -17.28 7.53
N PHE A 223 19.23 -16.52 6.47
CA PHE A 223 18.20 -15.71 5.85
C PHE A 223 17.32 -16.54 4.93
N CYS A 224 16.06 -16.15 4.84
CA CYS A 224 15.14 -16.62 3.80
C CYS A 224 15.31 -15.71 2.57
N LEU A 225 16.44 -15.84 1.90
CA LEU A 225 16.67 -15.13 0.64
C LEU A 225 15.99 -15.85 -0.53
N ASP A 226 15.55 -17.10 -0.32
CA ASP A 226 15.20 -18.01 -1.41
C ASP A 226 14.08 -18.98 -1.05
N THR A 227 12.97 -18.60 -0.29
CA THR A 227 12.36 -19.70 0.37
C THR A 227 10.88 -19.71 0.75
N GLY A 228 10.39 -20.94 0.92
CA GLY A 228 9.04 -21.33 1.28
C GLY A 228 8.43 -20.62 2.49
N SER A 229 9.18 -20.30 3.55
CA SER A 229 8.61 -19.66 4.74
C SER A 229 8.26 -18.19 4.52
N VAL A 230 9.02 -17.47 3.69
CA VAL A 230 8.64 -16.13 3.25
C VAL A 230 7.46 -16.21 2.28
N TYR A 231 7.41 -17.26 1.45
CA TYR A 231 6.26 -17.50 0.56
C TYR A 231 5.00 -17.83 1.32
N GLU A 232 5.07 -18.68 2.33
CA GLU A 232 3.93 -18.95 3.19
C GLU A 232 3.45 -17.69 3.90
N MET A 233 4.36 -16.86 4.34
CA MET A 233 4.01 -15.57 4.94
C MET A 233 3.36 -14.63 3.93
N ILE A 234 3.94 -14.49 2.73
CA ILE A 234 3.36 -13.67 1.66
C ILE A 234 2.00 -14.25 1.25
N ALA A 235 1.89 -15.56 1.10
CA ALA A 235 0.63 -16.22 0.80
C ALA A 235 -0.42 -15.94 1.88
N ASN A 236 -0.06 -16.05 3.16
CA ASN A 236 -0.97 -15.81 4.27
C ASN A 236 -1.41 -14.36 4.39
N VAL A 237 -0.51 -13.43 4.12
CA VAL A 237 -0.73 -11.99 4.33
C VAL A 237 -1.31 -11.32 3.08
N LEU A 238 -0.91 -11.74 1.88
CA LEU A 238 -1.27 -11.08 0.63
C LEU A 238 -2.27 -11.85 -0.23
N LEU A 239 -2.18 -13.19 -0.28
CA LEU A 239 -3.05 -13.98 -1.15
C LEU A 239 -4.35 -14.39 -0.45
N ARG A 240 -4.26 -15.02 0.72
CA ARG A 240 -5.44 -15.58 1.41
C ARG A 240 -6.55 -14.57 1.73
N PRO A 241 -6.27 -13.29 2.07
CA PRO A 241 -7.33 -12.33 2.35
C PRO A 241 -8.09 -11.83 1.12
N LEU A 242 -7.56 -12.09 -0.09
CA LEU A 242 -8.19 -11.63 -1.32
C LEU A 242 -9.38 -12.52 -1.71
N PRO A 243 -10.41 -11.97 -2.37
CA PRO A 243 -11.44 -12.77 -3.06
C PRO A 243 -10.79 -13.75 -4.05
N SER A 244 -11.43 -14.90 -4.27
CA SER A 244 -10.88 -15.99 -5.12
C SER A 244 -10.53 -15.54 -6.54
N GLU A 245 -11.31 -14.65 -7.13
CA GLU A 245 -11.01 -14.04 -8.44
C GLU A 245 -9.68 -13.25 -8.40
N GLN A 246 -9.53 -12.37 -7.42
CA GLN A 246 -8.31 -11.56 -7.27
C GLN A 246 -7.09 -12.41 -6.93
N GLN A 247 -7.27 -13.49 -6.16
CA GLN A 247 -6.19 -14.46 -5.94
C GLN A 247 -5.71 -15.05 -7.27
N ARG A 248 -6.63 -15.55 -8.12
CA ARG A 248 -6.29 -16.13 -9.42
C ARG A 248 -5.63 -15.13 -10.37
N LEU A 249 -6.14 -13.90 -10.43
CA LEU A 249 -5.51 -12.83 -11.19
C LEU A 249 -4.07 -12.59 -10.74
N LEU A 250 -3.83 -12.54 -9.44
CA LEU A 250 -2.51 -12.31 -8.89
C LEU A 250 -1.56 -13.50 -9.17
N LEU A 251 -2.07 -14.74 -9.12
CA LEU A 251 -1.31 -15.93 -9.51
C LEU A 251 -0.88 -15.87 -10.98
N LEU A 252 -1.76 -15.40 -11.85
CA LEU A 252 -1.48 -15.22 -13.27
C LEU A 252 -0.47 -14.11 -13.54
N MET A 253 -0.60 -12.95 -12.86
CA MET A 253 0.33 -11.82 -12.97
C MET A 253 1.77 -12.21 -12.60
N GLY A 254 1.96 -13.19 -11.75
CA GLY A 254 3.28 -13.68 -11.35
C GLY A 254 3.93 -14.64 -12.36
N GLN A 255 3.25 -15.06 -13.43
CA GLN A 255 3.82 -15.99 -14.40
C GLN A 255 4.82 -15.31 -15.36
N PRO A 256 4.46 -14.23 -16.10
CA PRO A 256 5.38 -13.54 -16.98
C PRO A 256 6.43 -12.72 -16.21
N GLU A 257 7.52 -12.34 -16.89
CA GLU A 257 8.50 -11.41 -16.34
C GLU A 257 7.90 -10.00 -16.19
N GLU A 258 7.26 -9.54 -17.25
CA GLU A 258 6.53 -8.27 -17.33
C GLU A 258 5.17 -8.52 -17.95
N PHE A 259 4.20 -7.71 -17.57
CA PHE A 259 2.84 -7.84 -18.09
C PHE A 259 2.17 -6.47 -18.25
N THR A 260 1.04 -6.48 -18.96
CA THR A 260 0.11 -5.34 -19.02
C THR A 260 -1.24 -5.72 -18.43
N PRO A 261 -2.06 -4.75 -17.98
CA PRO A 261 -3.42 -5.04 -17.52
C PRO A 261 -4.26 -5.75 -18.57
N GLU A 262 -4.07 -5.38 -19.86
CA GLU A 262 -4.79 -5.95 -21.00
C GLU A 262 -4.41 -7.42 -21.20
N GLN A 263 -3.12 -7.76 -21.07
CA GLN A 263 -2.62 -9.13 -21.14
C GLN A 263 -3.25 -10.01 -20.08
N VAL A 264 -3.30 -9.53 -18.83
CA VAL A 264 -3.90 -10.26 -17.72
C VAL A 264 -5.39 -10.46 -17.95
N ALA A 265 -6.10 -9.41 -18.39
CA ALA A 265 -7.52 -9.48 -18.68
C ALA A 265 -7.82 -10.47 -19.82
N TYR A 266 -7.01 -10.49 -20.86
CA TYR A 266 -7.13 -11.46 -21.97
C TYR A 266 -6.92 -12.89 -21.49
N ALA A 267 -5.83 -13.15 -20.75
CA ALA A 267 -5.48 -14.48 -20.29
C ALA A 267 -6.49 -15.03 -19.26
N TYR A 268 -7.06 -14.18 -18.42
CA TYR A 268 -8.12 -14.58 -17.47
C TYR A 268 -9.46 -14.86 -18.17
N GLY A 269 -9.71 -14.19 -19.31
CA GLY A 269 -10.86 -14.46 -20.16
C GLY A 269 -12.17 -13.78 -19.76
N ILE A 270 -12.12 -12.69 -18.99
CA ILE A 270 -13.29 -11.91 -18.56
C ILE A 270 -12.94 -10.41 -18.57
N SER A 271 -13.98 -9.56 -18.58
CA SER A 271 -13.82 -8.11 -18.36
C SER A 271 -13.43 -7.79 -16.91
N CYS A 272 -12.29 -8.32 -16.47
CA CYS A 272 -11.79 -8.14 -15.11
C CYS A 272 -10.92 -6.87 -14.95
N ARG A 273 -11.06 -5.88 -15.85
CA ARG A 273 -10.26 -4.64 -15.84
C ARG A 273 -10.31 -3.93 -14.50
N GLU A 274 -11.50 -3.87 -13.89
CA GLU A 274 -11.67 -3.22 -12.59
C GLU A 274 -10.95 -4.00 -11.48
N SER A 275 -11.10 -5.32 -11.43
CA SER A 275 -10.38 -6.18 -10.48
C SER A 275 -8.86 -6.12 -10.67
N VAL A 276 -8.40 -6.04 -11.91
CA VAL A 276 -6.98 -5.84 -12.25
C VAL A 276 -6.51 -4.48 -11.75
N SER A 277 -7.23 -3.40 -12.05
CA SER A 277 -6.87 -2.04 -11.60
C SER A 277 -6.80 -1.95 -10.07
N ARG A 278 -7.79 -2.50 -9.36
CA ARG A 278 -7.78 -2.56 -7.89
C ARG A 278 -6.58 -3.33 -7.35
N LEU A 279 -6.23 -4.47 -7.93
CA LEU A 279 -5.04 -5.22 -7.54
C LEU A 279 -3.77 -4.43 -7.75
N LEU A 280 -3.66 -3.68 -8.85
CA LEU A 280 -2.50 -2.85 -9.15
C LEU A 280 -2.36 -1.68 -8.20
N GLU A 281 -3.47 -1.06 -7.81
CA GLU A 281 -3.50 0.07 -6.88
C GLU A 281 -3.19 -0.34 -5.44
N CYS A 282 -3.69 -1.52 -5.03
CA CYS A 282 -3.60 -1.98 -3.64
C CYS A 282 -2.39 -2.87 -3.38
N ASN A 283 -1.66 -3.33 -4.42
CA ASN A 283 -0.61 -4.31 -4.26
C ASN A 283 0.79 -3.72 -4.40
N ALA A 284 1.48 -3.73 -3.29
CA ALA A 284 2.86 -3.33 -3.08
C ALA A 284 3.90 -3.92 -4.00
N PHE A 285 3.63 -5.12 -4.42
CA PHE A 285 4.58 -6.00 -5.06
C PHE A 285 4.46 -5.94 -6.58
N ILE A 286 3.62 -5.05 -7.08
CA ILE A 286 3.51 -4.79 -8.51
C ILE A 286 4.12 -3.43 -8.79
N ILE A 287 5.20 -3.43 -9.56
CA ILE A 287 6.00 -2.25 -9.87
C ILE A 287 5.69 -1.82 -11.30
N ARG A 288 5.44 -0.53 -11.49
CA ARG A 288 5.35 0.07 -12.83
C ARG A 288 6.74 0.42 -13.32
N LEU A 289 7.11 -0.08 -14.49
CA LEU A 289 8.38 0.17 -15.13
C LEU A 289 8.33 1.45 -15.99
N ALA A 290 9.51 1.96 -16.36
CA ALA A 290 9.63 3.15 -17.20
C ALA A 290 8.98 3.00 -18.60
N ASN A 291 8.91 1.77 -19.11
CA ASN A 291 8.24 1.42 -20.39
C ASN A 291 6.71 1.31 -20.27
N GLY A 292 6.15 1.58 -19.08
CA GLY A 292 4.72 1.48 -18.79
C GLY A 292 4.22 0.07 -18.48
N ARG A 293 5.03 -0.97 -18.70
CA ARG A 293 4.71 -2.36 -18.31
C ARG A 293 4.77 -2.51 -16.79
N LEU A 294 4.25 -3.61 -16.31
CA LEU A 294 4.17 -3.94 -14.88
C LEU A 294 5.02 -5.19 -14.61
N ARG A 295 5.61 -5.25 -13.44
CA ARG A 295 6.40 -6.39 -12.99
C ARG A 295 6.02 -6.73 -11.56
N CYS A 296 5.81 -8.02 -11.27
CA CYS A 296 5.75 -8.48 -9.90
C CYS A 296 7.14 -8.43 -9.25
N HIS A 297 7.20 -7.93 -8.03
CA HIS A 297 8.38 -8.08 -7.18
C HIS A 297 8.76 -9.58 -7.09
N HIS A 298 10.07 -9.88 -7.11
CA HIS A 298 10.53 -11.28 -7.20
C HIS A 298 9.93 -12.20 -6.12
N MET A 299 9.75 -11.72 -4.89
CA MET A 299 9.15 -12.50 -3.80
C MET A 299 7.67 -12.82 -4.05
N LEU A 300 6.88 -11.84 -4.52
CA LEU A 300 5.50 -12.11 -4.92
C LEU A 300 5.46 -13.09 -6.09
N LYS A 301 6.33 -12.89 -7.07
CA LYS A 301 6.44 -13.72 -8.26
C LYS A 301 6.71 -15.18 -7.90
N GLN A 302 7.63 -15.43 -6.99
CA GLN A 302 7.92 -16.79 -6.53
C GLN A 302 6.75 -17.39 -5.74
N ALA A 303 6.13 -16.62 -4.81
CA ALA A 303 4.96 -17.07 -4.05
C ALA A 303 3.78 -17.41 -4.98
N THR A 304 3.51 -16.57 -5.96
CA THR A 304 2.44 -16.79 -6.94
C THR A 304 2.74 -17.96 -7.87
N ARG A 305 3.98 -18.15 -8.32
CA ARG A 305 4.40 -19.30 -9.12
C ARG A 305 4.24 -20.61 -8.35
N HIS A 306 4.66 -20.64 -7.09
CA HIS A 306 4.45 -21.81 -6.24
C HIS A 306 2.96 -22.12 -6.08
N ALA A 307 2.14 -21.14 -5.70
CA ALA A 307 0.70 -21.33 -5.54
C ALA A 307 -0.01 -21.67 -6.87
N PHE A 308 0.44 -21.12 -8.00
CA PHE A 308 -0.06 -21.46 -9.33
C PHE A 308 0.21 -22.92 -9.68
N GLY A 309 1.38 -23.45 -9.34
CA GLY A 309 1.72 -24.86 -9.51
C GLY A 309 0.83 -25.82 -8.72
N LEU A 310 0.10 -25.36 -7.72
CA LEU A 310 -0.88 -26.16 -6.97
C LEU A 310 -2.27 -26.16 -7.61
N LEU A 311 -2.53 -25.34 -8.64
CA LEU A 311 -3.78 -25.38 -9.39
C LEU A 311 -3.89 -26.68 -10.20
N PRO A 312 -5.12 -27.11 -10.57
CA PRO A 312 -5.32 -28.22 -11.49
C PRO A 312 -4.53 -28.03 -12.80
N GLU A 313 -3.87 -29.07 -13.29
CA GLU A 313 -3.03 -28.99 -14.49
C GLU A 313 -3.79 -28.43 -15.70
N ALA A 314 -5.04 -28.80 -15.87
CA ALA A 314 -5.88 -28.27 -16.95
C ALA A 314 -6.10 -26.75 -16.85
N GLU A 315 -6.21 -26.20 -15.63
CA GLU A 315 -6.32 -24.77 -15.40
C GLU A 315 -5.01 -24.05 -15.71
N GLN A 316 -3.88 -24.60 -15.26
CA GLN A 316 -2.55 -24.05 -15.58
C GLN A 316 -2.32 -23.99 -17.10
N GLN A 317 -2.59 -25.11 -17.80
CA GLN A 317 -2.43 -25.19 -19.26
C GLN A 317 -3.33 -24.19 -19.99
N MET A 318 -4.58 -24.01 -19.54
CA MET A 318 -5.50 -23.04 -20.11
C MET A 318 -4.92 -21.61 -20.04
N TYR A 319 -4.38 -21.21 -18.88
CA TYR A 319 -3.78 -19.90 -18.74
C TYR A 319 -2.53 -19.71 -19.59
N PHE A 320 -1.67 -20.73 -19.66
CA PHE A 320 -0.47 -20.68 -20.49
C PHE A 320 -0.81 -20.57 -21.99
N ARG A 321 -1.81 -21.31 -22.48
CA ARG A 321 -2.29 -21.18 -23.86
C ARG A 321 -2.77 -19.77 -24.17
N ARG A 322 -3.56 -19.19 -23.27
CA ARG A 322 -4.07 -17.81 -23.46
C ARG A 322 -2.96 -16.78 -23.42
N LEU A 323 -1.95 -16.94 -22.56
CA LEU A 323 -0.77 -16.10 -22.59
C LEU A 323 -0.03 -16.22 -23.92
N GLY A 324 0.20 -17.44 -24.40
CA GLY A 324 0.84 -17.66 -25.69
C GLY A 324 0.07 -17.04 -26.85
N GLN A 325 -1.24 -17.20 -26.89
CA GLN A 325 -2.11 -16.58 -27.89
C GLN A 325 -2.07 -15.04 -27.82
N TRP A 326 -1.99 -14.46 -26.62
CA TRP A 326 -1.79 -13.03 -26.48
C TRP A 326 -0.49 -12.57 -27.12
N TYR A 327 0.65 -13.20 -26.80
CA TYR A 327 1.94 -12.85 -27.36
C TYR A 327 1.98 -13.03 -28.89
N ALA A 328 1.37 -14.09 -29.40
CA ALA A 328 1.24 -14.30 -30.85
C ALA A 328 0.47 -13.16 -31.54
N GLN A 329 -0.61 -12.66 -30.93
CA GLN A 329 -1.36 -11.51 -31.44
C GLN A 329 -0.54 -10.20 -31.42
N GLN A 330 0.38 -10.08 -30.47
CA GLN A 330 1.30 -8.92 -30.39
C GLN A 330 2.52 -9.10 -31.30
N ARG A 331 2.66 -10.24 -32.02
CA ARG A 331 3.80 -10.63 -32.85
C ARG A 331 5.10 -10.83 -32.06
N GLU A 332 4.99 -11.07 -30.76
CA GLU A 332 6.09 -11.48 -29.86
C GLU A 332 6.18 -13.02 -29.91
N TYR A 333 6.73 -13.54 -31.03
CA TYR A 333 6.65 -14.99 -31.35
C TYR A 333 7.52 -15.87 -30.46
N GLU A 334 8.66 -15.37 -29.98
CA GLU A 334 9.55 -16.15 -29.09
C GLU A 334 8.84 -16.42 -27.76
N GLU A 335 8.25 -15.40 -27.17
CA GLU A 335 7.47 -15.51 -25.95
C GLU A 335 6.20 -16.37 -26.18
N ALA A 336 5.55 -16.20 -27.32
CA ALA A 336 4.38 -17.00 -27.67
C ALA A 336 4.68 -18.49 -27.69
N LEU A 337 5.79 -18.90 -28.31
CA LEU A 337 6.23 -20.30 -28.41
C LEU A 337 6.47 -20.91 -27.02
N ASP A 338 7.16 -20.20 -26.10
CA ASP A 338 7.42 -20.69 -24.75
C ASP A 338 6.10 -20.93 -23.98
N TRP A 339 5.17 -20.00 -24.05
CA TRP A 339 3.89 -20.13 -23.35
C TRP A 339 2.97 -21.19 -23.95
N LEU A 340 2.90 -21.32 -25.30
CA LEU A 340 2.14 -22.37 -25.97
C LEU A 340 2.71 -23.75 -25.67
N TYR A 341 4.02 -23.88 -25.62
CA TYR A 341 4.68 -25.10 -25.22
C TYR A 341 4.33 -25.54 -23.79
N ARG A 342 4.39 -24.58 -22.82
CA ARG A 342 3.96 -24.82 -21.44
C ARG A 342 2.48 -25.16 -21.35
N GLY A 343 1.67 -24.58 -22.19
CA GLY A 343 0.24 -24.85 -22.32
C GLY A 343 -0.10 -26.14 -23.02
N ARG A 344 0.91 -26.88 -23.54
CA ARG A 344 0.76 -28.09 -24.40
C ARG A 344 -0.19 -27.83 -25.58
N ASP A 345 -0.10 -26.66 -26.18
CA ASP A 345 -0.85 -26.26 -27.36
C ASP A 345 0.03 -26.45 -28.61
N PHE A 346 0.17 -27.68 -29.02
CA PHE A 346 1.05 -28.06 -30.16
C PHE A 346 0.46 -27.65 -31.52
N ASP A 347 -0.87 -27.49 -31.60
CA ASP A 347 -1.52 -26.99 -32.81
C ASP A 347 -1.29 -25.48 -32.99
N GLY A 348 -1.21 -24.72 -31.88
CA GLY A 348 -0.88 -23.31 -31.89
C GLY A 348 0.60 -23.01 -32.16
N LEU A 349 1.48 -24.01 -32.16
CA LEU A 349 2.90 -23.88 -32.47
C LEU A 349 3.21 -23.97 -33.98
N LEU A 350 2.23 -24.43 -34.80
CA LEU A 350 2.31 -24.52 -36.25
C LEU A 350 1.71 -23.29 -36.94
#